data_86ededbd26db1da6f3d58dc5370d1260
#
_entry.id   86ededbd26db1da6f3d58dc5370d1260
#
_cell.length_a   1.000
_cell.length_b   1.000
_cell.length_c   1.000
_cell.angle_alpha   90.00
_cell.angle_beta   90.00
_cell.angle_gamma   90.00
#
_symmetry.space_group_name_H-M   'P 1'
#
loop_
_entity.id
_entity.type
_entity.pdbx_description
1 polymer ?
#
loop_
_entity_poly.entity_id
_entity_poly.type
_entity_poly.pdbx_seq_one_letter_code
_entity_poly.pdbx_strand_id
1 'polypeptide(L)'
;KEENLDRKIESFEKKEEHLAVRETFLSDSQAKVDALYQKQLGELERLSGLSTEDAKKELLQSVEEEVKHETAMLIKDLEQQAKEEADKKAREIISLAIQRCAADHVAETTVSVVALPNDEMKGRIIGREGRNIRTLETLTGIDLIIDDTPEAVIISGFDPVRREVARVALEKLINDGRIHPSRIEEMVEKAQKEVEQKIKEAGEQATFAVGVHGLHPELIKLLGRLKYRTSYGQNVLNHSVEVAHLAGLMASELGVDVVLAKRAGLLLSLIHI
;
A
#
# COMPACT_ATOMS: atom_id res chain seq x y z
N LYS A 1 65.15 80.07 -12.54
CA LYS A 1 64.61 78.66 -12.31
C LYS A 1 64.48 78.30 -10.82
N GLU A 2 65.44 78.82 -9.99
CA GLU A 2 65.39 78.58 -8.52
C GLU A 2 64.17 79.28 -7.89
N GLU A 3 63.89 80.52 -8.24
CA GLU A 3 62.76 81.27 -7.69
C GLU A 3 61.38 80.64 -7.94
N ASN A 4 61.23 79.88 -9.00
CA ASN A 4 60.01 79.11 -9.34
C ASN A 4 59.89 77.79 -8.55
N LEU A 5 61.02 77.24 -8.11
CA LEU A 5 61.07 76.04 -7.31
C LEU A 5 60.67 76.37 -5.85
N ASP A 6 61.25 77.50 -5.31
CA ASP A 6 60.95 77.97 -3.97
C ASP A 6 59.47 78.30 -3.82
N ARG A 7 58.84 78.97 -4.77
CA ARG A 7 57.40 79.24 -4.73
C ARG A 7 56.56 78.01 -4.76
N LYS A 8 57.01 76.94 -5.46
CA LYS A 8 56.30 75.63 -5.46
C LYS A 8 56.46 74.93 -4.10
N ILE A 9 57.63 74.96 -3.50
CA ILE A 9 57.89 74.38 -2.21
C ILE A 9 57.00 75.05 -1.15
N GLU A 10 56.98 76.38 -1.10
CA GLU A 10 56.10 77.09 -0.19
C GLU A 10 54.59 76.82 -0.40
N SER A 11 54.20 76.64 -1.66
CA SER A 11 52.79 76.26 -1.95
C SER A 11 52.45 74.82 -1.54
N PHE A 12 53.42 73.91 -1.56
CA PHE A 12 53.25 72.50 -1.11
C PHE A 12 53.20 72.46 0.43
N GLU A 13 54.07 73.15 1.11
CA GLU A 13 54.08 73.25 2.57
C GLU A 13 52.76 73.82 3.11
N LYS A 14 52.23 74.92 2.49
CA LYS A 14 50.92 75.46 2.85
C LYS A 14 49.76 74.48 2.60
N LYS A 15 49.86 73.66 1.54
CA LYS A 15 48.86 72.60 1.26
C LYS A 15 48.95 71.46 2.26
N GLU A 16 50.14 71.05 2.63
CA GLU A 16 50.41 70.03 3.63
C GLU A 16 49.87 70.39 5.01
N GLU A 17 50.17 71.65 5.42
CA GLU A 17 49.62 72.22 6.65
C GLU A 17 48.10 72.33 6.63
N HIS A 18 47.50 72.75 5.51
CA HIS A 18 46.03 72.74 5.34
C HIS A 18 45.41 71.36 5.37
N LEU A 19 46.09 70.35 4.79
CA LEU A 19 45.62 68.96 4.83
C LEU A 19 45.72 68.42 6.25
N ALA A 20 46.78 68.62 6.98
CA ALA A 20 46.95 68.21 8.37
C ALA A 20 45.87 68.81 9.28
N VAL A 21 45.54 70.08 9.13
CA VAL A 21 44.45 70.74 9.87
C VAL A 21 43.09 70.14 9.50
N ARG A 22 42.90 69.78 8.23
CA ARG A 22 41.67 69.20 7.80
C ARG A 22 41.52 67.78 8.27
N GLU A 23 42.57 66.95 8.30
CA GLU A 23 42.60 65.61 8.88
C GLU A 23 42.26 65.61 10.37
N THR A 24 42.91 66.55 11.15
CA THR A 24 42.58 66.70 12.57
C THR A 24 41.12 67.08 12.77
N PHE A 25 40.59 68.01 11.97
CA PHE A 25 39.18 68.41 12.03
C PHE A 25 38.23 67.27 11.70
N LEU A 26 38.51 66.42 10.66
CA LEU A 26 37.73 65.26 10.29
C LEU A 26 37.77 64.20 11.38
N SER A 27 38.94 63.94 11.96
CA SER A 27 39.11 63.02 13.07
C SER A 27 38.27 63.38 14.28
N ASP A 28 38.36 64.70 14.67
CA ASP A 28 37.58 65.28 15.78
C ASP A 28 36.07 65.25 15.51
N SER A 29 35.69 65.51 14.25
CA SER A 29 34.28 65.47 13.85
C SER A 29 33.74 64.04 13.90
N GLN A 30 34.51 63.02 13.42
CA GLN A 30 34.16 61.62 13.49
C GLN A 30 34.02 61.20 14.95
N ALA A 31 34.96 61.51 15.81
CA ALA A 31 34.91 61.21 17.24
C ALA A 31 33.65 61.76 17.92
N LYS A 32 33.25 63.01 17.55
CA LYS A 32 32.01 63.61 18.04
C LYS A 32 30.76 62.90 17.57
N VAL A 33 30.71 62.47 16.28
CA VAL A 33 29.59 61.72 15.73
C VAL A 33 29.46 60.36 16.42
N ASP A 34 30.57 59.67 16.61
CA ASP A 34 30.60 58.37 17.31
C ASP A 34 30.15 58.50 18.76
N ALA A 35 30.58 59.53 19.46
CA ALA A 35 30.15 59.82 20.83
C ALA A 35 28.63 60.13 20.92
N LEU A 36 28.12 60.95 19.99
CA LEU A 36 26.67 61.21 19.87
C LEU A 36 25.87 59.97 19.57
N TYR A 37 26.36 59.10 18.67
CA TYR A 37 25.73 57.85 18.33
C TYR A 37 25.65 56.93 19.55
N GLN A 38 26.73 56.77 20.30
CA GLN A 38 26.76 55.97 21.53
C GLN A 38 25.80 56.52 22.59
N LYS A 39 25.74 57.85 22.72
CA LYS A 39 24.81 58.51 23.65
C LYS A 39 23.35 58.27 23.26
N GLN A 40 23.03 58.36 21.97
CA GLN A 40 21.67 58.02 21.48
C GLN A 40 21.29 56.55 21.70
N LEU A 41 22.23 55.62 21.46
CA LEU A 41 22.04 54.20 21.75
C LEU A 41 21.75 53.98 23.25
N GLY A 42 22.55 54.57 24.15
CA GLY A 42 22.32 54.44 25.58
C GLY A 42 21.00 55.05 26.07
N GLU A 43 20.53 56.15 25.46
CA GLU A 43 19.19 56.70 25.75
C GLU A 43 18.07 55.79 25.22
N LEU A 44 18.23 55.16 24.04
CA LEU A 44 17.28 54.19 23.51
C LEU A 44 17.21 52.93 24.39
N GLU A 45 18.35 52.43 24.85
CA GLU A 45 18.40 51.30 25.79
C GLU A 45 17.71 51.65 27.13
N ARG A 46 17.92 52.86 27.63
CA ARG A 46 17.27 53.32 28.85
C ARG A 46 15.77 53.51 28.72
N LEU A 47 15.28 53.97 27.57
CA LEU A 47 13.87 54.20 27.29
C LEU A 47 13.11 52.90 26.97
N SER A 48 13.74 51.96 26.27
CA SER A 48 13.18 50.67 25.91
C SER A 48 13.25 49.62 27.03
N GLY A 49 14.14 49.84 28.02
CA GLY A 49 14.41 48.84 29.07
C GLY A 49 15.12 47.57 28.58
N LEU A 50 15.57 47.58 27.33
CA LEU A 50 16.27 46.47 26.68
C LEU A 50 17.67 46.92 26.26
N SER A 51 18.68 46.08 26.49
CA SER A 51 19.97 46.28 25.86
C SER A 51 19.92 46.00 24.37
N THR A 52 20.83 46.53 23.58
CA THR A 52 20.94 46.25 22.15
C THR A 52 21.10 44.75 21.87
N GLU A 53 21.76 44.01 22.75
CA GLU A 53 21.95 42.58 22.68
C GLU A 53 20.64 41.80 22.98
N ASP A 54 19.89 42.25 24.00
CA ASP A 54 18.60 41.63 24.34
C ASP A 54 17.55 41.87 23.26
N ALA A 55 17.49 43.10 22.71
CA ALA A 55 16.60 43.42 21.58
C ALA A 55 16.92 42.57 20.34
N LYS A 56 18.21 42.37 20.04
CA LYS A 56 18.65 41.48 18.94
C LYS A 56 18.26 40.04 19.20
N LYS A 57 18.41 39.54 20.43
CA LYS A 57 18.05 38.19 20.81
C LYS A 57 16.54 37.95 20.71
N GLU A 58 15.74 38.87 21.20
CA GLU A 58 14.28 38.83 21.12
C GLU A 58 13.79 38.84 19.67
N LEU A 59 14.37 39.70 18.82
CA LEU A 59 14.07 39.75 17.40
C LEU A 59 14.44 38.44 16.71
N LEU A 60 15.62 37.87 16.97
CA LEU A 60 16.03 36.59 16.41
C LEU A 60 15.10 35.44 16.85
N GLN A 61 14.68 35.44 18.10
CA GLN A 61 13.76 34.43 18.62
C GLN A 61 12.38 34.57 17.97
N SER A 62 11.85 35.77 17.82
CA SER A 62 10.58 36.02 17.13
C SER A 62 10.63 35.58 15.67
N VAL A 63 11.70 35.90 14.94
CA VAL A 63 11.87 35.45 13.55
C VAL A 63 12.03 33.93 13.47
N GLU A 64 12.75 33.32 14.42
CA GLU A 64 12.89 31.85 14.46
C GLU A 64 11.54 31.13 14.69
N GLU A 65 10.69 31.65 15.57
CA GLU A 65 9.36 31.12 15.83
C GLU A 65 8.45 31.29 14.62
N GLU A 66 8.47 32.44 13.96
CA GLU A 66 7.71 32.72 12.73
C GLU A 66 8.13 31.79 11.59
N VAL A 67 9.43 31.66 11.35
CA VAL A 67 9.99 30.76 10.32
C VAL A 67 9.66 29.30 10.63
N LYS A 68 9.74 28.87 11.89
CA LYS A 68 9.33 27.51 12.29
C LYS A 68 7.86 27.26 12.02
N HIS A 69 7.00 28.23 12.34
CA HIS A 69 5.57 28.11 12.08
C HIS A 69 5.25 28.03 10.58
N GLU A 70 5.81 28.94 9.78
CA GLU A 70 5.64 28.95 8.32
C GLU A 70 6.16 27.66 7.68
N THR A 71 7.34 27.20 8.13
CA THR A 71 7.92 25.94 7.63
C THR A 71 7.03 24.73 7.98
N ALA A 72 6.49 24.68 9.19
CA ALA A 72 5.58 23.61 9.60
C ALA A 72 4.29 23.60 8.76
N MET A 73 3.73 24.77 8.45
CA MET A 73 2.57 24.89 7.57
C MET A 73 2.90 24.40 6.14
N LEU A 74 4.03 24.85 5.59
CA LEU A 74 4.47 24.44 4.26
C LEU A 74 4.70 22.92 4.16
N ILE A 75 5.35 22.33 5.17
CA ILE A 75 5.54 20.86 5.22
C ILE A 75 4.19 20.16 5.23
N LYS A 76 3.25 20.60 6.05
CA LYS A 76 1.92 20.00 6.13
C LYS A 76 1.18 20.07 4.79
N ASP A 77 1.24 21.22 4.12
CA ASP A 77 0.60 21.40 2.81
C ASP A 77 1.25 20.52 1.74
N LEU A 78 2.58 20.41 1.73
CA LEU A 78 3.32 19.52 0.81
C LEU A 78 3.02 18.05 1.08
N GLU A 79 2.93 17.62 2.33
CA GLU A 79 2.54 16.26 2.69
C GLU A 79 1.11 15.93 2.23
N GLN A 80 0.19 16.88 2.41
CA GLN A 80 -1.19 16.71 1.97
C GLN A 80 -1.27 16.59 0.44
N GLN A 81 -0.60 17.48 -0.29
CA GLN A 81 -0.56 17.45 -1.76
C GLN A 81 0.08 16.15 -2.27
N ALA A 82 1.21 15.73 -1.66
CA ALA A 82 1.88 14.50 -2.03
C ALA A 82 0.98 13.27 -1.82
N LYS A 83 0.20 13.24 -0.74
CA LYS A 83 -0.76 12.16 -0.47
C LYS A 83 -1.90 12.12 -1.48
N GLU A 84 -2.47 13.27 -1.82
CA GLU A 84 -3.55 13.37 -2.81
C GLU A 84 -3.07 12.97 -4.22
N GLU A 85 -1.86 13.39 -4.61
CA GLU A 85 -1.25 12.96 -5.87
C GLU A 85 -0.94 11.47 -5.90
N ALA A 86 -0.43 10.92 -4.79
CA ALA A 86 -0.15 9.49 -4.67
C ALA A 86 -1.42 8.66 -4.81
N ASP A 87 -2.52 9.04 -4.13
CA ASP A 87 -3.82 8.39 -4.23
C ASP A 87 -4.39 8.43 -5.65
N LYS A 88 -4.26 9.58 -6.32
CA LYS A 88 -4.70 9.74 -7.72
C LYS A 88 -3.91 8.83 -8.66
N LYS A 89 -2.58 8.85 -8.56
CA LYS A 89 -1.69 8.00 -9.36
C LYS A 89 -1.92 6.51 -9.10
N ALA A 90 -2.12 6.14 -7.83
CA ALA A 90 -2.41 4.75 -7.48
C ALA A 90 -3.69 4.25 -8.15
N ARG A 91 -4.79 5.03 -8.10
CA ARG A 91 -6.05 4.69 -8.79
C ARG A 91 -5.88 4.57 -10.30
N GLU A 92 -5.12 5.45 -10.91
CA GLU A 92 -4.85 5.44 -12.34
C GLU A 92 -4.06 4.19 -12.75
N ILE A 93 -3.01 3.84 -12.00
CA ILE A 93 -2.20 2.63 -12.23
C ILE A 93 -3.06 1.37 -12.05
N ILE A 94 -3.86 1.29 -10.98
CA ILE A 94 -4.74 0.15 -10.72
C ILE A 94 -5.78 0.02 -11.85
N SER A 95 -6.41 1.11 -12.28
CA SER A 95 -7.39 1.09 -13.37
C SER A 95 -6.76 0.61 -14.68
N LEU A 96 -5.57 1.09 -14.99
CA LEU A 96 -4.83 0.67 -16.19
C LEU A 96 -4.41 -0.80 -16.11
N ALA A 97 -3.95 -1.26 -14.93
CA ALA A 97 -3.59 -2.66 -14.71
C ALA A 97 -4.81 -3.57 -14.88
N ILE A 98 -5.96 -3.20 -14.29
CA ILE A 98 -7.23 -3.94 -14.46
C ILE A 98 -7.62 -4.02 -15.94
N GLN A 99 -7.58 -2.91 -16.68
CA GLN A 99 -7.91 -2.92 -18.12
C GLN A 99 -7.02 -3.86 -18.92
N ARG A 100 -5.74 -3.95 -18.61
CA ARG A 100 -4.77 -4.78 -19.35
C ARG A 100 -4.80 -6.25 -18.98
N CYS A 101 -5.02 -6.55 -17.70
CA CYS A 101 -4.86 -7.91 -17.17
C CYS A 101 -6.18 -8.57 -16.79
N ALA A 102 -7.31 -7.85 -16.79
CA ALA A 102 -8.58 -8.39 -16.28
C ALA A 102 -9.06 -9.60 -17.08
N ALA A 103 -8.98 -9.56 -18.40
CA ALA A 103 -9.47 -10.66 -19.25
C ALA A 103 -8.69 -11.95 -18.99
N ASP A 104 -7.36 -11.88 -18.97
CA ASP A 104 -6.50 -13.05 -18.77
C ASP A 104 -6.63 -13.58 -17.33
N HIS A 105 -6.61 -12.68 -16.36
CA HIS A 105 -6.75 -13.05 -14.95
C HIS A 105 -8.13 -13.67 -14.64
N VAL A 106 -9.21 -13.13 -15.20
CA VAL A 106 -10.56 -13.66 -15.04
C VAL A 106 -10.67 -15.05 -15.68
N ALA A 107 -10.15 -15.24 -16.89
CA ALA A 107 -10.15 -16.53 -17.56
C ALA A 107 -9.41 -17.60 -16.74
N GLU A 108 -8.24 -17.27 -16.18
CA GLU A 108 -7.44 -18.19 -15.37
C GLU A 108 -8.11 -18.54 -14.02
N THR A 109 -8.75 -17.57 -13.37
CA THR A 109 -9.25 -17.73 -12.00
C THR A 109 -10.71 -18.14 -11.90
N THR A 110 -11.53 -17.94 -12.96
CA THR A 110 -12.98 -18.19 -12.91
C THR A 110 -13.45 -19.41 -13.67
N VAL A 111 -12.58 -20.09 -14.37
CA VAL A 111 -12.92 -21.24 -15.24
C VAL A 111 -12.32 -22.53 -14.71
N SER A 112 -13.09 -23.62 -14.82
CA SER A 112 -12.63 -24.98 -14.58
C SER A 112 -13.09 -25.87 -15.73
N VAL A 113 -12.22 -26.75 -16.21
CA VAL A 113 -12.53 -27.66 -17.32
C VAL A 113 -12.80 -29.07 -16.79
N VAL A 114 -13.85 -29.70 -17.26
CA VAL A 114 -14.18 -31.10 -16.99
C VAL A 114 -14.06 -31.89 -18.29
N ALA A 115 -13.20 -32.90 -18.28
CA ALA A 115 -13.05 -33.80 -19.40
C ALA A 115 -14.24 -34.76 -19.53
N LEU A 116 -14.68 -34.97 -20.74
CA LEU A 116 -15.75 -35.93 -21.10
C LEU A 116 -15.15 -37.17 -21.74
N PRO A 117 -15.72 -38.34 -21.52
CA PRO A 117 -15.28 -39.57 -22.17
C PRO A 117 -15.57 -39.61 -23.68
N ASN A 118 -16.53 -38.83 -24.14
CA ASN A 118 -16.89 -38.64 -25.55
C ASN A 118 -17.79 -37.41 -25.71
N ASP A 119 -17.93 -36.92 -26.96
CA ASP A 119 -18.76 -35.75 -27.27
C ASP A 119 -20.27 -36.01 -27.17
N GLU A 120 -20.75 -37.29 -27.26
CA GLU A 120 -22.15 -37.61 -27.06
C GLU A 120 -22.64 -37.21 -25.66
N MET A 121 -21.75 -37.18 -24.69
CA MET A 121 -22.05 -36.77 -23.32
C MET A 121 -22.52 -35.33 -23.25
N LYS A 122 -22.05 -34.43 -24.14
CA LYS A 122 -22.50 -33.03 -24.21
C LYS A 122 -24.02 -32.94 -24.38
N GLY A 123 -24.57 -33.70 -25.33
CA GLY A 123 -26.01 -33.74 -25.56
C GLY A 123 -26.81 -34.23 -24.35
N ARG A 124 -26.26 -35.17 -23.58
CA ARG A 124 -26.89 -35.68 -22.34
C ARG A 124 -26.83 -34.69 -21.21
N ILE A 125 -25.72 -33.93 -21.08
CA ILE A 125 -25.57 -32.85 -20.10
C ILE A 125 -26.56 -31.73 -20.41
N ILE A 126 -26.71 -31.34 -21.67
CA ILE A 126 -27.69 -30.32 -22.09
C ILE A 126 -29.11 -30.81 -21.80
N GLY A 127 -29.42 -32.03 -22.22
CA GLY A 127 -30.74 -32.63 -22.11
C GLY A 127 -31.78 -31.99 -23.05
N ARG A 128 -33.00 -32.53 -23.06
CA ARG A 128 -34.07 -31.98 -23.90
C ARG A 128 -34.37 -30.55 -23.53
N GLU A 129 -34.31 -29.65 -24.51
CA GLU A 129 -34.57 -28.22 -24.35
C GLU A 129 -33.71 -27.54 -23.28
N GLY A 130 -32.52 -28.08 -22.99
CA GLY A 130 -31.62 -27.55 -21.99
C GLY A 130 -32.04 -27.76 -20.53
N ARG A 131 -32.93 -28.74 -20.25
CA ARG A 131 -33.46 -28.97 -18.90
C ARG A 131 -32.37 -29.35 -17.90
N ASN A 132 -31.46 -30.26 -18.30
CA ASN A 132 -30.44 -30.77 -17.39
C ASN A 132 -29.40 -29.67 -17.04
N ILE A 133 -28.93 -28.96 -18.05
CA ILE A 133 -27.96 -27.86 -17.85
C ILE A 133 -28.54 -26.75 -16.94
N ARG A 134 -29.77 -26.30 -17.21
CA ARG A 134 -30.45 -25.32 -16.37
C ARG A 134 -30.63 -25.78 -14.93
N THR A 135 -30.94 -27.05 -14.70
CA THR A 135 -31.06 -27.63 -13.36
C THR A 135 -29.72 -27.55 -12.62
N LEU A 136 -28.62 -27.94 -13.28
CA LEU A 136 -27.28 -27.90 -12.66
C LEU A 136 -26.85 -26.48 -12.37
N GLU A 137 -27.03 -25.54 -13.31
CA GLU A 137 -26.73 -24.13 -13.14
C GLU A 137 -27.54 -23.49 -12.01
N THR A 138 -28.83 -23.76 -11.94
CA THR A 138 -29.69 -23.23 -10.87
C THR A 138 -29.28 -23.74 -9.48
N LEU A 139 -28.93 -25.03 -9.35
CA LEU A 139 -28.58 -25.63 -8.06
C LEU A 139 -27.18 -25.23 -7.57
N THR A 140 -26.26 -25.03 -8.49
CA THR A 140 -24.86 -24.73 -8.14
C THR A 140 -24.54 -23.21 -8.20
N GLY A 141 -25.33 -22.44 -8.96
CA GLY A 141 -25.10 -21.00 -9.17
C GLY A 141 -23.83 -20.72 -9.99
N ILE A 142 -23.51 -21.60 -10.93
CA ILE A 142 -22.43 -21.46 -11.91
C ILE A 142 -22.99 -21.53 -13.32
N ASP A 143 -22.22 -21.11 -14.31
CA ASP A 143 -22.56 -21.25 -15.72
C ASP A 143 -21.76 -22.39 -16.34
N LEU A 144 -22.45 -23.21 -17.18
CA LEU A 144 -21.85 -24.26 -17.97
C LEU A 144 -21.73 -23.84 -19.44
N ILE A 145 -20.50 -23.77 -19.92
CA ILE A 145 -20.21 -23.42 -21.31
C ILE A 145 -19.89 -24.73 -22.06
N ILE A 146 -20.75 -25.08 -23.01
CA ILE A 146 -20.61 -26.25 -23.88
C ILE A 146 -20.43 -25.71 -25.30
N ASP A 147 -19.19 -25.70 -25.75
CA ASP A 147 -18.77 -25.23 -27.06
C ASP A 147 -18.23 -26.40 -27.93
N ASP A 148 -17.59 -26.05 -29.04
CA ASP A 148 -16.98 -27.00 -29.98
C ASP A 148 -15.67 -27.61 -29.48
N THR A 149 -15.21 -27.28 -28.25
CA THR A 149 -14.00 -27.86 -27.65
C THR A 149 -14.22 -29.39 -27.51
N PRO A 150 -13.39 -30.25 -28.13
CA PRO A 150 -13.61 -31.66 -28.09
C PRO A 150 -13.51 -32.24 -26.67
N GLU A 151 -14.43 -33.15 -26.33
CA GLU A 151 -14.41 -33.92 -25.08
C GLU A 151 -14.22 -33.08 -23.79
N ALA A 152 -14.75 -31.85 -23.77
CA ALA A 152 -14.65 -30.96 -22.62
C ALA A 152 -15.92 -30.13 -22.40
N VAL A 153 -16.17 -29.78 -21.12
CA VAL A 153 -17.16 -28.82 -20.68
C VAL A 153 -16.45 -27.80 -19.76
N ILE A 154 -16.76 -26.56 -19.97
CA ILE A 154 -16.19 -25.45 -19.18
C ILE A 154 -17.22 -25.05 -18.13
N ILE A 155 -16.77 -24.98 -16.87
CA ILE A 155 -17.54 -24.49 -15.74
C ILE A 155 -17.04 -23.08 -15.43
N SER A 156 -17.91 -22.08 -15.48
CA SER A 156 -17.60 -20.68 -15.22
C SER A 156 -18.33 -20.15 -13.98
N GLY A 157 -17.62 -19.46 -13.12
CA GLY A 157 -18.19 -18.83 -11.94
C GLY A 157 -17.11 -18.18 -11.04
N PHE A 158 -17.48 -17.12 -10.36
CA PHE A 158 -16.54 -16.38 -9.48
C PHE A 158 -16.24 -17.11 -8.16
N ASP A 159 -17.22 -17.86 -7.62
CA ASP A 159 -17.00 -18.60 -6.36
C ASP A 159 -16.28 -19.91 -6.63
N PRO A 160 -15.03 -20.09 -6.19
CA PRO A 160 -14.25 -21.27 -6.46
C PRO A 160 -14.80 -22.53 -5.74
N VAL A 161 -15.51 -22.37 -4.63
CA VAL A 161 -16.14 -23.49 -3.91
C VAL A 161 -17.35 -23.99 -4.69
N ARG A 162 -18.18 -23.10 -5.22
CA ARG A 162 -19.32 -23.47 -6.09
C ARG A 162 -18.85 -24.15 -7.37
N ARG A 163 -17.78 -23.66 -7.99
CA ARG A 163 -17.18 -24.33 -9.17
C ARG A 163 -16.72 -25.75 -8.84
N GLU A 164 -16.07 -25.94 -7.70
CA GLU A 164 -15.62 -27.27 -7.27
C GLU A 164 -16.79 -28.20 -6.99
N VAL A 165 -17.88 -27.72 -6.37
CA VAL A 165 -19.11 -28.48 -6.17
C VAL A 165 -19.70 -28.92 -7.53
N ALA A 166 -19.79 -27.99 -8.49
CA ALA A 166 -20.30 -28.29 -9.83
C ALA A 166 -19.41 -29.30 -10.57
N ARG A 167 -18.06 -29.14 -10.47
CA ARG A 167 -17.08 -30.06 -11.05
C ARG A 167 -17.27 -31.49 -10.51
N VAL A 168 -17.31 -31.65 -9.18
CA VAL A 168 -17.48 -32.94 -8.53
C VAL A 168 -18.84 -33.56 -8.85
N ALA A 169 -19.89 -32.73 -8.87
CA ALA A 169 -21.24 -33.23 -9.26
C ALA A 169 -21.27 -33.70 -10.69
N LEU A 170 -20.70 -32.95 -11.63
CA LEU A 170 -20.62 -33.27 -13.04
C LEU A 170 -19.82 -34.57 -13.29
N GLU A 171 -18.64 -34.69 -12.65
CA GLU A 171 -17.84 -35.94 -12.74
C GLU A 171 -18.61 -37.17 -12.25
N LYS A 172 -19.35 -37.05 -11.14
CA LYS A 172 -20.20 -38.13 -10.64
C LYS A 172 -21.32 -38.48 -11.61
N LEU A 173 -21.96 -37.50 -12.24
CA LEU A 173 -23.00 -37.69 -13.24
C LEU A 173 -22.45 -38.36 -14.50
N ILE A 174 -21.28 -38.01 -14.95
CA ILE A 174 -20.59 -38.60 -16.10
C ILE A 174 -20.27 -40.08 -15.81
N ASN A 175 -19.69 -40.35 -14.64
CA ASN A 175 -19.34 -41.73 -14.24
C ASN A 175 -20.56 -42.61 -14.03
N ASP A 176 -21.66 -42.07 -13.48
CA ASP A 176 -22.92 -42.80 -13.30
C ASP A 176 -23.67 -43.01 -14.63
N GLY A 177 -23.44 -42.14 -15.60
CA GLY A 177 -24.08 -42.20 -16.91
C GLY A 177 -25.56 -41.81 -16.93
N ARG A 178 -26.20 -41.52 -15.82
CA ARG A 178 -27.63 -41.16 -15.73
C ARG A 178 -27.76 -39.65 -15.44
N ILE A 179 -28.08 -38.86 -16.46
CA ILE A 179 -28.21 -37.42 -16.36
C ILE A 179 -29.66 -37.01 -16.56
N HIS A 180 -30.37 -36.77 -15.46
CA HIS A 180 -31.72 -36.24 -15.42
C HIS A 180 -31.91 -35.37 -14.15
N PRO A 181 -32.89 -34.46 -14.10
CA PRO A 181 -33.00 -33.45 -13.04
C PRO A 181 -32.90 -34.00 -11.60
N SER A 182 -33.70 -35.01 -11.25
CA SER A 182 -33.67 -35.60 -9.89
C SER A 182 -32.31 -36.22 -9.53
N ARG A 183 -31.58 -36.78 -10.52
CA ARG A 183 -30.24 -37.31 -10.29
C ARG A 183 -29.20 -36.18 -10.15
N ILE A 184 -29.39 -35.09 -10.87
CA ILE A 184 -28.55 -33.89 -10.74
C ILE A 184 -28.68 -33.32 -9.32
N GLU A 185 -29.90 -33.15 -8.80
CA GLU A 185 -30.17 -32.72 -7.44
C GLU A 185 -29.43 -33.59 -6.40
N GLU A 186 -29.58 -34.93 -6.51
CA GLU A 186 -28.91 -35.87 -5.62
C GLU A 186 -27.38 -35.77 -5.68
N MET A 187 -26.81 -35.64 -6.89
CA MET A 187 -25.35 -35.55 -7.06
C MET A 187 -24.79 -34.20 -6.58
N VAL A 188 -25.52 -33.12 -6.79
CA VAL A 188 -25.12 -31.80 -6.27
C VAL A 188 -25.12 -31.79 -4.73
N GLU A 189 -26.15 -32.36 -4.09
CA GLU A 189 -26.19 -32.47 -2.62
C GLU A 189 -25.03 -33.34 -2.08
N LYS A 190 -24.73 -34.45 -2.74
CA LYS A 190 -23.57 -35.29 -2.38
C LYS A 190 -22.23 -34.55 -2.58
N ALA A 191 -22.09 -33.82 -3.67
CA ALA A 191 -20.90 -33.04 -3.97
C ALA A 191 -20.69 -31.90 -2.95
N GLN A 192 -21.77 -31.23 -2.55
CA GLN A 192 -21.71 -30.21 -1.49
C GLN A 192 -21.16 -30.77 -0.18
N LYS A 193 -21.73 -31.88 0.29
CA LYS A 193 -21.26 -32.56 1.51
C LYS A 193 -19.80 -33.01 1.41
N GLU A 194 -19.38 -33.52 0.26
CA GLU A 194 -18.00 -33.96 0.03
C GLU A 194 -17.02 -32.76 0.02
N VAL A 195 -17.36 -31.66 -0.66
CA VAL A 195 -16.53 -30.47 -0.70
C VAL A 195 -16.46 -29.82 0.68
N GLU A 196 -17.57 -29.75 1.43
CA GLU A 196 -17.56 -29.25 2.81
C GLU A 196 -16.65 -30.07 3.73
N GLN A 197 -16.69 -31.42 3.58
CA GLN A 197 -15.79 -32.29 4.34
C GLN A 197 -14.33 -32.05 3.96
N LYS A 198 -14.01 -31.94 2.67
CA LYS A 198 -12.65 -31.61 2.19
C LYS A 198 -12.16 -30.24 2.68
N ILE A 199 -13.05 -29.26 2.77
CA ILE A 199 -12.75 -27.93 3.35
C ILE A 199 -12.35 -28.09 4.82
N LYS A 200 -13.14 -28.80 5.61
CA LYS A 200 -12.87 -29.03 7.01
C LYS A 200 -11.53 -29.75 7.21
N GLU A 201 -11.31 -30.83 6.50
CA GLU A 201 -10.06 -31.61 6.55
C GLU A 201 -8.84 -30.76 6.17
N ALA A 202 -8.94 -29.92 5.12
CA ALA A 202 -7.85 -29.04 4.71
C ALA A 202 -7.52 -27.99 5.78
N GLY A 203 -8.52 -27.42 6.44
CA GLY A 203 -8.32 -26.49 7.56
C GLY A 203 -7.66 -27.17 8.77
N GLU A 204 -8.13 -28.37 9.15
CA GLU A 204 -7.54 -29.16 10.23
C GLU A 204 -6.08 -29.55 9.93
N GLN A 205 -5.79 -29.98 8.70
CA GLN A 205 -4.42 -30.31 8.28
C GLN A 205 -3.49 -29.09 8.33
N ALA A 206 -3.95 -27.92 7.88
CA ALA A 206 -3.15 -26.70 7.93
C ALA A 206 -2.83 -26.26 9.36
N THR A 207 -3.81 -26.32 10.27
CA THR A 207 -3.60 -26.01 11.69
C THR A 207 -2.64 -26.98 12.35
N PHE A 208 -2.75 -28.27 12.03
CA PHE A 208 -1.87 -29.30 12.53
C PHE A 208 -0.42 -29.14 12.02
N ALA A 209 -0.25 -28.89 10.72
CA ALA A 209 1.07 -28.69 10.10
C ALA A 209 1.88 -27.54 10.73
N VAL A 210 1.20 -26.47 11.12
CA VAL A 210 1.83 -25.30 11.75
C VAL A 210 1.97 -25.46 13.27
N GLY A 211 1.22 -26.39 13.89
CA GLY A 211 1.17 -26.58 15.35
C GLY A 211 0.33 -25.52 16.07
N VAL A 212 -0.67 -24.96 15.40
CA VAL A 212 -1.61 -23.99 15.98
C VAL A 212 -2.87 -24.73 16.43
N HIS A 213 -3.13 -24.71 17.75
CA HIS A 213 -4.27 -25.41 18.35
C HIS A 213 -5.29 -24.44 18.97
N GLY A 214 -6.52 -24.95 19.20
CA GLY A 214 -7.56 -24.20 19.88
C GLY A 214 -8.19 -23.09 19.04
N LEU A 215 -8.21 -23.23 17.71
CA LEU A 215 -9.00 -22.36 16.85
C LEU A 215 -10.47 -22.76 16.89
N HIS A 216 -11.36 -21.78 16.78
CA HIS A 216 -12.79 -22.03 16.66
C HIS A 216 -13.10 -22.82 15.38
N PRO A 217 -14.04 -23.80 15.38
CA PRO A 217 -14.35 -24.62 14.20
C PRO A 217 -14.69 -23.82 12.94
N GLU A 218 -15.38 -22.69 13.10
CA GLU A 218 -15.67 -21.79 11.97
C GLU A 218 -14.41 -21.18 11.34
N LEU A 219 -13.39 -20.83 12.15
CA LEU A 219 -12.09 -20.35 11.62
C LEU A 219 -11.37 -21.45 10.86
N ILE A 220 -11.42 -22.70 11.34
CA ILE A 220 -10.85 -23.86 10.65
C ILE A 220 -11.54 -24.06 9.29
N LYS A 221 -12.88 -23.93 9.26
CA LYS A 221 -13.65 -23.99 8.02
C LYS A 221 -13.30 -22.88 7.04
N LEU A 222 -13.18 -21.62 7.53
CA LEU A 222 -12.74 -20.49 6.71
C LEU A 222 -11.32 -20.71 6.17
N LEU A 223 -10.40 -21.18 7.00
CA LEU A 223 -9.04 -21.51 6.60
C LEU A 223 -9.03 -22.57 5.49
N GLY A 224 -9.84 -23.62 5.64
CA GLY A 224 -9.97 -24.67 4.64
C GLY A 224 -10.51 -24.20 3.29
N ARG A 225 -11.39 -23.17 3.26
CA ARG A 225 -11.89 -22.57 2.01
C ARG A 225 -10.76 -21.94 1.19
N LEU A 226 -9.67 -21.49 1.82
CA LEU A 226 -8.48 -20.94 1.12
C LEU A 226 -7.81 -21.95 0.19
N LYS A 227 -8.05 -23.27 0.37
CA LYS A 227 -7.58 -24.34 -0.53
C LYS A 227 -8.04 -24.14 -1.98
N TYR A 228 -9.23 -23.58 -2.15
CA TYR A 228 -9.83 -23.37 -3.48
C TYR A 228 -9.57 -21.97 -4.03
N ARG A 229 -8.82 -21.14 -3.30
CA ARG A 229 -8.50 -19.77 -3.69
C ARG A 229 -7.07 -19.66 -4.18
N THR A 230 -6.90 -19.03 -5.32
CA THR A 230 -5.60 -18.65 -5.88
C THR A 230 -5.48 -17.13 -5.85
N SER A 231 -4.32 -16.62 -5.46
CA SER A 231 -4.01 -15.20 -5.49
C SER A 231 -2.56 -15.03 -5.93
N TYR A 232 -2.31 -14.17 -6.90
CA TYR A 232 -0.96 -13.96 -7.49
C TYR A 232 -0.28 -15.26 -7.93
N GLY A 233 -1.04 -16.20 -8.53
CA GLY A 233 -0.53 -17.49 -8.98
C GLY A 233 -0.21 -18.49 -7.86
N GLN A 234 -0.50 -18.18 -6.60
CA GLN A 234 -0.24 -19.05 -5.45
C GLN A 234 -1.54 -19.54 -4.82
N ASN A 235 -1.55 -20.79 -4.34
CA ASN A 235 -2.64 -21.28 -3.50
C ASN A 235 -2.59 -20.59 -2.13
N VAL A 236 -3.69 -19.93 -1.73
CA VAL A 236 -3.72 -19.09 -0.55
C VAL A 236 -3.57 -19.90 0.75
N LEU A 237 -4.05 -21.13 0.82
CA LEU A 237 -3.87 -21.99 1.99
C LEU A 237 -2.39 -22.36 2.19
N ASN A 238 -1.71 -22.78 1.13
CA ASN A 238 -0.29 -23.12 1.18
C ASN A 238 0.53 -21.90 1.57
N HIS A 239 0.25 -20.74 0.96
CA HIS A 239 0.87 -19.47 1.34
C HIS A 239 0.68 -19.14 2.83
N SER A 240 -0.54 -19.32 3.37
CA SER A 240 -0.80 -19.06 4.81
C SER A 240 0.02 -19.98 5.72
N VAL A 241 0.22 -21.24 5.33
CA VAL A 241 1.09 -22.17 6.07
C VAL A 241 2.55 -21.73 6.02
N GLU A 242 3.05 -21.32 4.86
CA GLU A 242 4.42 -20.79 4.70
C GLU A 242 4.65 -19.51 5.52
N VAL A 243 3.73 -18.55 5.44
CA VAL A 243 3.79 -17.31 6.24
C VAL A 243 3.83 -17.61 7.73
N ALA A 244 3.03 -18.57 8.19
CA ALA A 244 3.02 -18.97 9.60
C ALA A 244 4.37 -19.60 10.04
N HIS A 245 4.99 -20.43 9.20
CA HIS A 245 6.30 -20.98 9.47
C HIS A 245 7.38 -19.88 9.53
N LEU A 246 7.40 -18.98 8.55
CA LEU A 246 8.35 -17.86 8.52
C LEU A 246 8.17 -16.92 9.72
N ALA A 247 6.93 -16.57 10.06
CA ALA A 247 6.63 -15.76 11.25
C ALA A 247 7.12 -16.43 12.54
N GLY A 248 6.97 -17.77 12.65
CA GLY A 248 7.48 -18.53 13.77
C GLY A 248 9.00 -18.53 13.88
N LEU A 249 9.71 -18.66 12.76
CA LEU A 249 11.17 -18.57 12.72
C LEU A 249 11.64 -17.18 13.16
N MET A 250 11.08 -16.13 12.60
CA MET A 250 11.42 -14.75 12.98
C MET A 250 11.14 -14.46 14.46
N ALA A 251 10.01 -14.95 14.97
CA ALA A 251 9.66 -14.80 16.39
C ALA A 251 10.66 -15.50 17.31
N SER A 252 11.16 -16.68 16.91
CA SER A 252 12.19 -17.42 17.65
C SER A 252 13.50 -16.65 17.72
N GLU A 253 13.95 -16.06 16.60
CA GLU A 253 15.18 -15.26 16.54
C GLU A 253 15.07 -13.96 17.37
N LEU A 254 13.89 -13.36 17.41
CA LEU A 254 13.63 -12.13 18.16
C LEU A 254 13.31 -12.38 19.65
N GLY A 255 13.16 -13.65 20.07
CA GLY A 255 12.83 -14.01 21.45
C GLY A 255 11.40 -13.63 21.88
N VAL A 256 10.44 -13.58 20.92
CA VAL A 256 9.03 -13.29 21.19
C VAL A 256 8.16 -14.55 21.07
N ASP A 257 6.86 -14.46 21.39
CA ASP A 257 5.96 -15.61 21.41
C ASP A 257 5.78 -16.22 19.99
N VAL A 258 6.41 -17.37 19.79
CA VAL A 258 6.40 -18.14 18.54
C VAL A 258 4.99 -18.65 18.20
N VAL A 259 4.20 -19.06 19.21
CA VAL A 259 2.85 -19.64 19.01
C VAL A 259 1.91 -18.56 18.54
N LEU A 260 1.97 -17.39 19.14
CA LEU A 260 1.16 -16.24 18.74
C LEU A 260 1.53 -15.76 17.32
N ALA A 261 2.83 -15.69 17.01
CA ALA A 261 3.31 -15.30 15.67
C ALA A 261 2.84 -16.26 14.59
N LYS A 262 2.95 -17.58 14.81
CA LYS A 262 2.43 -18.60 13.89
C LYS A 262 0.93 -18.49 13.69
N ARG A 263 0.17 -18.30 14.77
CA ARG A 263 -1.28 -18.13 14.71
C ARG A 263 -1.66 -16.90 13.89
N ALA A 264 -1.00 -15.77 14.12
CA ALA A 264 -1.23 -14.54 13.37
C ALA A 264 -0.92 -14.73 11.88
N GLY A 265 0.23 -15.33 11.54
CA GLY A 265 0.62 -15.60 10.16
C GLY A 265 -0.36 -16.53 9.44
N LEU A 266 -0.82 -17.61 10.10
CA LEU A 266 -1.78 -18.55 9.53
C LEU A 266 -3.14 -17.90 9.20
N LEU A 267 -3.59 -16.98 10.04
CA LEU A 267 -4.90 -16.34 9.91
C LEU A 267 -4.87 -15.06 9.08
N LEU A 268 -3.70 -14.55 8.70
CA LEU A 268 -3.56 -13.27 8.00
C LEU A 268 -4.38 -13.22 6.70
N SER A 269 -4.32 -14.27 5.91
CA SER A 269 -5.00 -14.32 4.60
C SER A 269 -6.52 -14.48 4.68
N LEU A 270 -7.10 -14.73 5.86
CA LEU A 270 -8.56 -14.79 6.04
C LEU A 270 -9.24 -13.42 5.80
N ILE A 271 -8.50 -12.31 5.85
CA ILE A 271 -9.02 -10.98 5.52
C ILE A 271 -9.61 -10.90 4.11
N HIS A 272 -9.23 -11.82 3.23
CA HIS A 272 -9.64 -11.82 1.83
C HIS A 272 -10.87 -12.71 1.53
N ILE A 273 -11.49 -13.32 2.53
CA ILE A 273 -12.69 -14.19 2.35
C ILE A 273 -13.97 -13.38 2.45
#